data_791c17aefd8ccb5ba3ea6fbfbe3ef6f2
#
_entry.id   791c17aefd8ccb5ba3ea6fbfbe3ef6f2
#
_cell.length_a   1.000
_cell.length_b   1.000
_cell.length_c   1.000
_cell.angle_alpha   90.00
_cell.angle_beta   90.00
_cell.angle_gamma   90.00
#
_symmetry.space_group_name_H-M   'P 1'
#
loop_
_entity.id
_entity.type
_entity.pdbx_description
1 polymer ?
#
loop_
_entity_poly.entity_id
_entity_poly.type
_entity_poly.pdbx_seq_one_letter_code
_entity_poly.pdbx_strand_id
1 'polypeptide(L)'
;RPAQVQKTFAEKYEESPEAATEYFYKLSQDSNYIRRYRVKKDMKWKVDSPYGKIDITINLSKPEKDPKAIAAAKLAKQSGYPKCQLCMENVGYAGRTNHPARNNHRVIPITVNGGEWGFQYSPYVYYNEHCICLNAEHTPMKIDRACFAKLLDFTAQFPHYFVGSNADLPIV
;
A
#
# COMPACT_ATOMS: atom_id res chain seq x y z
N ARG A 1 -6.84 -14.16 11.24
CA ARG A 1 -5.43 -14.61 11.02
C ARG A 1 -5.06 -14.30 9.56
N PRO A 2 -3.79 -14.00 9.23
CA PRO A 2 -3.39 -13.68 7.85
C PRO A 2 -3.82 -14.74 6.83
N ALA A 3 -3.51 -16.01 7.09
CA ALA A 3 -3.87 -17.13 6.21
C ALA A 3 -5.38 -17.23 5.92
N GLN A 4 -6.22 -16.92 6.90
CA GLN A 4 -7.67 -16.93 6.69
C GLN A 4 -8.12 -15.80 5.74
N VAL A 5 -7.49 -14.63 5.85
CA VAL A 5 -7.79 -13.49 4.96
C VAL A 5 -7.37 -13.83 3.52
N GLN A 6 -6.19 -14.42 3.34
CA GLN A 6 -5.70 -14.84 2.04
C GLN A 6 -6.62 -15.90 1.40
N LYS A 7 -7.04 -16.88 2.20
CA LYS A 7 -7.98 -17.92 1.74
C LYS A 7 -9.30 -17.30 1.29
N THR A 8 -9.91 -16.47 2.12
CA THR A 8 -11.21 -15.83 1.79
C THR A 8 -11.07 -14.89 0.58
N PHE A 9 -9.93 -14.20 0.44
CA PHE A 9 -9.67 -13.39 -0.74
C PHE A 9 -9.63 -14.25 -2.01
N ALA A 10 -8.93 -15.39 -1.97
CA ALA A 10 -8.87 -16.31 -3.11
C ALA A 10 -10.24 -16.87 -3.47
N GLU A 11 -11.04 -17.30 -2.48
CA GLU A 11 -12.42 -17.76 -2.70
C GLU A 11 -13.28 -16.68 -3.37
N LYS A 12 -13.14 -15.42 -2.92
CA LYS A 12 -13.86 -14.29 -3.51
C LYS A 12 -13.34 -13.93 -4.91
N TYR A 13 -12.06 -14.14 -5.17
CA TYR A 13 -11.48 -13.87 -6.49
C TYR A 13 -12.03 -14.84 -7.56
N GLU A 14 -12.37 -16.07 -7.18
CA GLU A 14 -13.07 -17.02 -8.05
C GLU A 14 -14.50 -16.54 -8.43
N GLU A 15 -15.12 -15.71 -7.57
CA GLU A 15 -16.40 -15.08 -7.90
C GLU A 15 -16.18 -13.92 -8.89
N SER A 16 -15.34 -12.96 -8.51
CA SER A 16 -14.83 -11.87 -9.36
C SER A 16 -13.68 -11.14 -8.68
N PRO A 17 -12.79 -10.46 -9.43
CA PRO A 17 -11.77 -9.58 -8.86
C PRO A 17 -12.36 -8.48 -7.97
N GLU A 18 -13.52 -7.93 -8.34
CA GLU A 18 -14.24 -6.91 -7.59
C GLU A 18 -14.69 -7.43 -6.22
N ALA A 19 -15.30 -8.63 -6.17
CA ALA A 19 -15.75 -9.25 -4.91
C ALA A 19 -14.58 -9.48 -3.94
N ALA A 20 -13.41 -9.87 -4.45
CA ALA A 20 -12.21 -10.06 -3.64
C ALA A 20 -11.67 -8.73 -3.08
N THR A 21 -11.57 -7.71 -3.91
CA THR A 21 -11.07 -6.39 -3.51
C THR A 21 -12.03 -5.68 -2.57
N GLU A 22 -13.34 -5.75 -2.80
CA GLU A 22 -14.37 -5.21 -1.90
C GLU A 22 -14.29 -5.85 -0.50
N TYR A 23 -14.22 -7.19 -0.45
CA TYR A 23 -14.01 -7.91 0.82
C TYR A 23 -12.77 -7.40 1.55
N PHE A 24 -11.65 -7.32 0.86
CA PHE A 24 -10.37 -6.94 1.47
C PHE A 24 -10.32 -5.47 1.88
N TYR A 25 -10.95 -4.60 1.09
CA TYR A 25 -11.10 -3.18 1.43
C TYR A 25 -11.97 -2.99 2.68
N LYS A 26 -13.13 -3.66 2.71
CA LYS A 26 -14.01 -3.65 3.87
C LYS A 26 -13.29 -4.15 5.13
N LEU A 27 -12.58 -5.27 5.03
CA LEU A 27 -11.78 -5.80 6.14
C LEU A 27 -10.73 -4.79 6.62
N SER A 28 -10.06 -4.10 5.71
CA SER A 28 -9.03 -3.09 6.04
C SER A 28 -9.63 -1.88 6.78
N GLN A 29 -10.88 -1.53 6.50
CA GLN A 29 -11.62 -0.51 7.21
C GLN A 29 -12.13 -1.00 8.58
N ASP A 30 -12.74 -2.16 8.63
CA ASP A 30 -13.37 -2.72 9.83
C ASP A 30 -12.33 -3.12 10.89
N SER A 31 -11.14 -3.55 10.46
CA SER A 31 -10.00 -3.78 11.35
C SER A 31 -9.30 -2.50 11.82
N ASN A 32 -9.79 -1.33 11.42
CA ASN A 32 -9.18 -0.03 11.71
C ASN A 32 -7.73 0.10 11.19
N TYR A 33 -7.38 -0.67 10.17
CA TYR A 33 -6.12 -0.46 9.45
C TYR A 33 -6.20 0.82 8.62
N ILE A 34 -7.28 1.01 7.86
CA ILE A 34 -7.66 2.29 7.26
C ILE A 34 -8.48 3.06 8.30
N ARG A 35 -7.88 4.05 8.92
CA ARG A 35 -8.50 4.86 9.97
C ARG A 35 -9.42 5.93 9.37
N ARG A 36 -10.64 5.54 9.00
CA ARG A 36 -11.64 6.41 8.35
C ARG A 36 -11.84 7.75 9.05
N TYR A 37 -11.84 7.77 10.38
CA TYR A 37 -12.01 9.00 11.17
C TYR A 37 -10.83 9.98 11.00
N ARG A 38 -9.62 9.50 10.65
CA ARG A 38 -8.49 10.33 10.30
C ARG A 38 -8.58 10.80 8.85
N VAL A 39 -8.89 9.90 7.94
CA VAL A 39 -9.04 10.20 6.49
C VAL A 39 -10.12 11.26 6.26
N LYS A 40 -11.21 11.27 7.06
CA LYS A 40 -12.25 12.31 7.00
C LYS A 40 -11.75 13.73 7.29
N LYS A 41 -10.56 13.89 7.87
CA LYS A 41 -9.95 15.21 8.12
C LYS A 41 -9.14 15.72 6.94
N ASP A 42 -8.83 14.86 5.96
CA ASP A 42 -8.08 15.23 4.77
C ASP A 42 -8.88 16.24 3.94
N MET A 43 -8.21 17.30 3.53
CA MET A 43 -8.80 18.33 2.68
C MET A 43 -8.57 17.97 1.21
N LYS A 44 -9.62 18.06 0.39
CA LYS A 44 -9.56 17.75 -1.04
C LYS A 44 -10.37 18.79 -1.81
N TRP A 45 -9.79 19.32 -2.89
CA TRP A 45 -10.49 20.19 -3.83
C TRP A 45 -9.90 20.09 -5.22
N LYS A 46 -10.59 20.65 -6.21
CA LYS A 46 -10.15 20.68 -7.61
C LYS A 46 -9.86 22.09 -8.03
N VAL A 47 -8.83 22.27 -8.83
CA VAL A 47 -8.45 23.55 -9.44
C VAL A 47 -8.41 23.37 -10.95
N ASP A 48 -8.98 24.31 -11.67
CA ASP A 48 -8.90 24.35 -13.13
C ASP A 48 -7.50 24.79 -13.56
N SER A 49 -6.96 24.11 -14.56
CA SER A 49 -5.68 24.43 -15.19
C SER A 49 -5.79 24.34 -16.71
N PRO A 50 -4.81 24.88 -17.47
CA PRO A 50 -4.79 24.71 -18.94
C PRO A 50 -4.73 23.25 -19.40
N TYR A 51 -4.37 22.33 -18.53
CA TYR A 51 -4.27 20.89 -18.80
C TYR A 51 -5.46 20.07 -18.28
N GLY A 52 -6.51 20.74 -17.78
CA GLY A 52 -7.66 20.11 -17.15
C GLY A 52 -7.73 20.35 -15.64
N LYS A 53 -8.61 19.60 -14.97
CA LYS A 53 -8.79 19.73 -13.52
C LYS A 53 -7.71 18.97 -12.76
N ILE A 54 -7.05 19.65 -11.84
CA ILE A 54 -6.03 19.09 -10.96
C ILE A 54 -6.64 18.85 -9.58
N ASP A 55 -6.50 17.63 -9.05
CA ASP A 55 -6.87 17.32 -7.67
C ASP A 55 -5.78 17.78 -6.72
N ILE A 56 -6.14 18.62 -5.75
CA ILE A 56 -5.25 19.07 -4.68
C ILE A 56 -5.72 18.46 -3.37
N THR A 57 -4.77 17.92 -2.60
CA THR A 57 -5.06 17.30 -1.31
C THR A 57 -4.10 17.79 -0.23
N ILE A 58 -4.63 18.03 0.99
CA ILE A 58 -3.83 18.15 2.20
C ILE A 58 -4.13 16.93 3.05
N ASN A 59 -3.16 16.04 3.15
CA ASN A 59 -3.32 14.74 3.78
C ASN A 59 -3.01 14.82 5.28
N LEU A 60 -3.98 15.24 6.08
CA LEU A 60 -3.86 15.37 7.52
C LEU A 60 -3.87 14.00 8.25
N SER A 61 -4.27 12.94 7.57
CA SER A 61 -4.27 11.58 8.11
C SER A 61 -2.88 10.95 8.14
N LYS A 62 -1.97 11.44 7.29
CA LYS A 62 -0.58 10.97 7.18
C LYS A 62 0.32 11.84 8.09
N PRO A 63 0.93 11.26 9.13
CA PRO A 63 1.87 12.03 9.94
C PRO A 63 3.12 12.39 9.12
N GLU A 64 3.44 13.66 9.07
CA GLU A 64 4.72 14.15 8.54
C GLU A 64 5.86 13.62 9.42
N LYS A 65 6.92 13.18 8.77
CA LYS A 65 8.15 12.80 9.47
C LYS A 65 9.02 14.05 9.65
N ASP A 66 9.44 14.31 10.88
CA ASP A 66 10.40 15.37 11.16
C ASP A 66 11.73 15.09 10.44
N PRO A 67 12.24 15.99 9.58
CA PRO A 67 13.54 15.83 8.90
C PRO A 67 14.70 15.57 9.86
N LYS A 68 14.68 16.18 11.05
CA LYS A 68 15.70 15.95 12.09
C LYS A 68 15.62 14.53 12.64
N ALA A 69 14.42 14.00 12.86
CA ALA A 69 14.22 12.63 13.29
C ALA A 69 14.65 11.62 12.22
N ILE A 70 14.43 11.92 10.93
CA ILE A 70 14.92 11.09 9.81
C ILE A 70 16.45 11.06 9.79
N ALA A 71 17.11 12.21 9.92
CA ALA A 71 18.57 12.31 9.96
C ALA A 71 19.17 11.54 11.15
N ALA A 72 18.59 11.70 12.34
CA ALA A 72 18.99 10.97 13.54
C ALA A 72 18.80 9.45 13.38
N ALA A 73 17.71 9.01 12.77
CA ALA A 73 17.44 7.59 12.53
C ALA A 73 18.47 6.93 11.59
N LYS A 74 19.05 7.67 10.65
CA LYS A 74 20.13 7.18 9.77
C LYS A 74 21.42 6.87 10.54
N LEU A 75 21.69 7.58 11.62
CA LEU A 75 22.86 7.41 12.48
C LEU A 75 22.61 6.43 13.63
N ALA A 76 21.36 6.06 13.90
CA ALA A 76 21.00 5.17 14.98
C ALA A 76 21.49 3.73 14.72
N LYS A 77 21.83 3.03 15.80
CA LYS A 77 22.20 1.60 15.74
C LYS A 77 21.08 0.81 15.07
N GLN A 78 21.42 0.07 14.04
CA GLN A 78 20.44 -0.76 13.31
C GLN A 78 19.91 -1.88 14.20
N SER A 79 18.61 -2.08 14.18
CA SER A 79 17.96 -3.23 14.82
C SER A 79 17.89 -4.40 13.84
N GLY A 80 17.80 -5.65 14.36
CA GLY A 80 17.56 -6.83 13.52
C GLY A 80 16.12 -6.95 12.98
N TYR A 81 15.28 -5.92 13.20
CA TYR A 81 13.90 -5.90 12.70
C TYR A 81 13.81 -5.33 11.28
N PRO A 82 12.80 -5.76 10.49
CA PRO A 82 12.58 -5.23 9.17
C PRO A 82 12.45 -3.71 9.17
N LYS A 83 13.17 -3.04 8.29
CA LYS A 83 13.16 -1.57 8.17
C LYS A 83 11.85 -1.05 7.58
N CYS A 84 11.28 -1.81 6.67
CA CYS A 84 10.09 -1.44 5.93
C CYS A 84 8.83 -1.89 6.67
N GLN A 85 8.06 -0.94 7.19
CA GLN A 85 6.88 -1.24 8.03
C GLN A 85 5.67 -1.77 7.25
N LEU A 86 5.65 -1.61 5.93
CA LEU A 86 4.54 -2.04 5.07
C LEU A 86 4.85 -3.35 4.33
N CYS A 87 6.06 -3.89 4.47
CA CYS A 87 6.47 -5.10 3.79
C CYS A 87 5.83 -6.37 4.37
N MET A 88 5.88 -7.44 3.59
CA MET A 88 5.20 -8.70 3.87
C MET A 88 5.66 -9.34 5.18
N GLU A 89 6.93 -9.18 5.54
CA GLU A 89 7.53 -9.68 6.79
C GLU A 89 6.93 -9.06 8.06
N ASN A 90 6.26 -7.92 7.95
CA ASN A 90 5.59 -7.27 9.08
C ASN A 90 4.12 -7.66 9.27
N VAL A 91 3.58 -8.55 8.45
CA VAL A 91 2.17 -8.95 8.53
C VAL A 91 1.89 -9.61 9.89
N GLY A 92 0.98 -9.00 10.64
CA GLY A 92 0.58 -9.49 11.97
C GLY A 92 1.59 -9.26 13.09
N TYR A 93 2.62 -8.46 12.87
CA TYR A 93 3.63 -8.16 13.88
C TYR A 93 3.04 -7.48 15.11
N ALA A 94 3.29 -8.04 16.30
CA ALA A 94 2.70 -7.57 17.56
C ALA A 94 3.25 -6.22 18.05
N GLY A 95 4.43 -5.82 17.58
CA GLY A 95 5.09 -4.60 18.01
C GLY A 95 5.99 -4.77 19.25
N ARG A 96 6.79 -3.77 19.50
CA ARG A 96 7.62 -3.60 20.71
C ARG A 96 7.85 -2.10 20.95
N THR A 97 8.56 -1.74 22.03
CA THR A 97 8.76 -0.35 22.48
C THR A 97 9.17 0.62 21.37
N ASN A 98 10.12 0.28 20.52
CA ASN A 98 10.64 1.15 19.46
C ASN A 98 10.25 0.69 18.04
N HIS A 99 9.28 -0.20 17.91
CA HIS A 99 8.81 -0.69 16.62
C HIS A 99 7.30 -0.92 16.65
N PRO A 100 6.53 -0.17 15.87
CA PRO A 100 5.07 -0.17 15.95
C PRO A 100 4.47 -1.52 15.58
N ALA A 101 3.34 -1.84 16.22
CA ALA A 101 2.55 -3.02 15.89
C ALA A 101 1.97 -2.96 14.47
N ARG A 102 1.86 -4.14 13.86
CA ARG A 102 1.22 -4.37 12.55
C ARG A 102 0.16 -5.49 12.62
N ASN A 103 -0.51 -5.61 13.76
CA ASN A 103 -1.47 -6.68 14.02
C ASN A 103 -2.61 -6.73 13.00
N ASN A 104 -3.06 -5.58 12.52
CA ASN A 104 -4.12 -5.44 11.53
C ASN A 104 -3.62 -5.25 10.08
N HIS A 105 -2.31 -5.23 9.88
CA HIS A 105 -1.71 -5.22 8.54
C HIS A 105 -1.89 -6.58 7.87
N ARG A 106 -2.40 -6.58 6.65
CA ARG A 106 -2.58 -7.77 5.82
C ARG A 106 -2.06 -7.50 4.43
N VAL A 107 -1.46 -8.52 3.85
CA VAL A 107 -0.98 -8.53 2.47
C VAL A 107 -1.49 -9.80 1.81
N ILE A 108 -2.03 -9.66 0.62
CA ILE A 108 -2.44 -10.77 -0.23
C ILE A 108 -1.29 -11.07 -1.18
N PRO A 109 -0.72 -12.28 -1.13
CA PRO A 109 0.26 -12.70 -2.13
C PRO A 109 -0.43 -12.82 -3.49
N ILE A 110 0.17 -12.22 -4.50
CA ILE A 110 -0.27 -12.30 -5.90
C ILE A 110 0.95 -12.57 -6.79
N THR A 111 0.71 -13.05 -7.98
CA THR A 111 1.77 -13.21 -8.99
C THR A 111 1.64 -12.10 -10.01
N VAL A 112 2.70 -11.33 -10.23
CA VAL A 112 2.73 -10.27 -11.25
C VAL A 112 3.91 -10.52 -12.18
N ASN A 113 3.63 -10.71 -13.46
CA ASN A 113 4.62 -11.00 -14.50
C ASN A 113 5.58 -12.14 -14.09
N GLY A 114 5.01 -13.22 -13.52
CA GLY A 114 5.74 -14.42 -13.10
C GLY A 114 6.55 -14.29 -11.79
N GLY A 115 6.52 -13.14 -11.11
CA GLY A 115 7.18 -12.91 -9.84
C GLY A 115 6.20 -12.87 -8.66
N GLU A 116 6.71 -13.08 -7.46
CA GLU A 116 5.92 -12.96 -6.22
C GLU A 116 5.77 -11.50 -5.79
N TRP A 117 4.55 -11.07 -5.58
CA TRP A 117 4.18 -9.71 -5.17
C TRP A 117 3.18 -9.75 -4.03
N GLY A 118 3.10 -8.65 -3.30
CA GLY A 118 2.09 -8.45 -2.27
C GLY A 118 1.12 -7.34 -2.64
N PHE A 119 -0.17 -7.61 -2.54
CA PHE A 119 -1.23 -6.62 -2.70
C PHE A 119 -1.76 -6.22 -1.32
N GLN A 120 -1.80 -4.94 -1.03
CA GLN A 120 -2.33 -4.40 0.22
C GLN A 120 -3.00 -3.05 0.02
N TYR A 121 -3.96 -2.72 0.89
CA TYR A 121 -4.46 -1.35 0.95
C TYR A 121 -3.51 -0.44 1.72
N SER A 122 -3.47 0.82 1.31
CA SER A 122 -2.73 1.86 2.03
C SER A 122 -3.57 2.40 3.19
N PRO A 123 -3.00 2.57 4.38
CA PRO A 123 -3.67 3.29 5.45
C PRO A 123 -3.78 4.80 5.19
N TYR A 124 -3.08 5.29 4.16
CA TYR A 124 -3.07 6.69 3.71
C TYR A 124 -3.78 6.80 2.37
N VAL A 125 -4.97 7.38 2.37
CA VAL A 125 -5.89 7.30 1.24
C VAL A 125 -5.78 8.56 0.38
N TYR A 126 -5.17 8.46 -0.81
CA TYR A 126 -5.17 9.51 -1.83
C TYR A 126 -6.36 9.36 -2.79
N TYR A 127 -6.68 8.14 -3.17
CA TYR A 127 -7.79 7.76 -4.03
C TYR A 127 -8.72 6.81 -3.27
N ASN A 128 -9.93 6.60 -3.78
CA ASN A 128 -10.76 5.51 -3.29
C ASN A 128 -10.01 4.19 -3.46
N GLU A 129 -10.11 3.33 -2.45
CA GLU A 129 -9.47 2.01 -2.48
C GLU A 129 -7.97 2.06 -2.83
N HIS A 130 -7.28 3.10 -2.34
CA HIS A 130 -5.85 3.26 -2.56
C HIS A 130 -5.08 2.04 -2.07
N CYS A 131 -4.46 1.33 -3.00
CA CYS A 131 -3.69 0.12 -2.73
C CYS A 131 -2.22 0.28 -3.14
N ILE A 132 -1.40 -0.64 -2.68
CA ILE A 132 0.01 -0.76 -3.00
C ILE A 132 0.27 -2.19 -3.43
N CYS A 133 0.87 -2.35 -4.59
CA CYS A 133 1.41 -3.62 -5.05
C CYS A 133 2.94 -3.55 -4.91
N LEU A 134 3.52 -4.42 -4.10
CA LEU A 134 4.94 -4.41 -3.79
C LEU A 134 5.60 -5.76 -4.11
N ASN A 135 6.84 -5.70 -4.57
CA ASN A 135 7.63 -6.91 -4.79
C ASN A 135 7.90 -7.61 -3.44
N ALA A 136 7.89 -8.93 -3.42
CA ALA A 136 8.32 -9.72 -2.27
C ALA A 136 9.79 -9.48 -1.93
N GLU A 137 10.62 -9.19 -2.93
CA GLU A 137 12.02 -8.83 -2.77
C GLU A 137 12.19 -7.29 -2.69
N HIS A 138 13.10 -6.84 -1.84
CA HIS A 138 13.45 -5.42 -1.70
C HIS A 138 14.35 -4.95 -2.84
N THR A 139 13.82 -4.88 -4.04
CA THR A 139 14.51 -4.43 -5.24
C THR A 139 14.02 -3.06 -5.69
N PRO A 140 14.91 -2.14 -6.14
CA PRO A 140 14.48 -0.86 -6.68
C PRO A 140 13.60 -1.04 -7.91
N MET A 141 12.50 -0.28 -7.98
CA MET A 141 11.71 -0.16 -9.20
C MET A 141 12.46 0.70 -10.21
N LYS A 142 12.52 0.22 -11.45
CA LYS A 142 13.11 0.96 -12.59
C LYS A 142 12.06 1.11 -13.68
N ILE A 143 12.08 2.25 -14.39
CA ILE A 143 11.24 2.47 -15.57
C ILE A 143 11.90 1.72 -16.73
N ASP A 144 11.38 0.54 -17.02
CA ASP A 144 11.81 -0.29 -18.13
C ASP A 144 10.63 -1.09 -18.69
N ARG A 145 10.88 -1.88 -19.73
CA ARG A 145 9.85 -2.73 -20.34
C ARG A 145 9.24 -3.73 -19.34
N ALA A 146 10.05 -4.25 -18.42
CA ALA A 146 9.59 -5.21 -17.42
C ALA A 146 8.65 -4.53 -16.39
N CYS A 147 8.96 -3.30 -15.99
CA CYS A 147 8.07 -2.50 -15.15
C CYS A 147 6.71 -2.28 -15.85
N PHE A 148 6.73 -1.89 -17.12
CA PHE A 148 5.51 -1.66 -17.88
C PHE A 148 4.69 -2.95 -18.05
N ALA A 149 5.33 -4.09 -18.32
CA ALA A 149 4.67 -5.39 -18.38
C ALA A 149 3.97 -5.74 -17.06
N LYS A 150 4.59 -5.44 -15.91
CA LYS A 150 3.99 -5.65 -14.58
C LYS A 150 2.75 -4.78 -14.36
N LEU A 151 2.77 -3.52 -14.80
CA LEU A 151 1.59 -2.65 -14.71
C LEU A 151 0.42 -3.22 -15.52
N LEU A 152 0.67 -3.67 -16.74
CA LEU A 152 -0.34 -4.28 -17.60
C LEU A 152 -0.88 -5.60 -17.04
N ASP A 153 0.00 -6.45 -16.52
CA ASP A 153 -0.41 -7.73 -15.93
C ASP A 153 -1.27 -7.52 -14.67
N PHE A 154 -0.89 -6.56 -13.81
CA PHE A 154 -1.70 -6.22 -12.64
C PHE A 154 -3.09 -5.72 -13.05
N THR A 155 -3.19 -4.85 -14.04
CA THR A 155 -4.49 -4.36 -14.52
C THR A 155 -5.31 -5.42 -15.23
N ALA A 156 -4.68 -6.43 -15.83
CA ALA A 156 -5.39 -7.60 -16.36
C ALA A 156 -6.04 -8.44 -15.25
N GLN A 157 -5.36 -8.56 -14.10
CA GLN A 157 -5.90 -9.26 -12.93
C GLN A 157 -6.98 -8.47 -12.19
N PHE A 158 -6.85 -7.13 -12.16
CA PHE A 158 -7.78 -6.23 -11.47
C PHE A 158 -8.25 -5.11 -12.41
N PRO A 159 -9.12 -5.41 -13.39
CA PRO A 159 -9.46 -4.48 -14.48
C PRO A 159 -10.24 -3.24 -14.04
N HIS A 160 -10.80 -3.24 -12.83
CA HIS A 160 -11.49 -2.11 -12.20
C HIS A 160 -10.54 -1.13 -11.49
N TYR A 161 -9.22 -1.40 -11.45
CA TYR A 161 -8.20 -0.49 -10.93
C TYR A 161 -7.42 0.18 -12.07
N PHE A 162 -6.99 1.41 -11.86
CA PHE A 162 -5.87 1.99 -12.59
C PHE A 162 -4.59 1.81 -11.78
N VAL A 163 -3.45 1.76 -12.44
CA VAL A 163 -2.16 1.54 -11.80
C VAL A 163 -1.13 2.55 -12.28
N GLY A 164 -0.24 2.92 -11.39
CA GLY A 164 0.90 3.77 -11.67
C GLY A 164 2.14 3.27 -10.94
N SER A 165 3.31 3.70 -11.38
CA SER A 165 4.59 3.34 -10.76
C SER A 165 5.27 4.58 -10.18
N ASN A 166 5.94 4.40 -9.03
CA ASN A 166 6.88 5.36 -8.46
C ASN A 166 8.33 5.08 -8.89
N ALA A 167 8.53 4.29 -9.95
CA ALA A 167 9.86 3.97 -10.43
C ALA A 167 10.69 5.24 -10.70
N ASP A 168 11.97 5.16 -10.35
CA ASP A 168 12.96 6.25 -10.46
C ASP A 168 12.65 7.53 -9.66
N LEU A 169 11.63 7.53 -8.84
CA LEU A 169 11.40 8.57 -7.86
C LEU A 169 11.97 8.13 -6.50
N PRO A 170 12.81 8.95 -5.85
CA PRO A 170 13.23 8.64 -4.49
C PRO A 170 12.01 8.73 -3.56
N ILE A 171 11.53 7.58 -3.14
CA ILE A 171 10.63 7.52 -1.99
C ILE A 171 11.51 7.57 -0.75
N VAL A 172 11.64 8.76 -0.20
CA VAL A 172 12.42 9.00 1.02
C VAL A 172 11.57 8.70 2.25
#